data_4fc750dbbd7c29817d88a459f3d40dca
#
_entry.id   4fc750dbbd7c29817d88a459f3d40dca
#
_cell.length_a   1.000
_cell.length_b   1.000
_cell.length_c   1.000
_cell.angle_alpha   90.00
_cell.angle_beta   90.00
_cell.angle_gamma   90.00
#
_symmetry.space_group_name_H-M   'P 1'
#
loop_
_entity.id
_entity.type
_entity.pdbx_description
1 polymer ?
#
loop_
_entity_poly.entity_id
_entity_poly.type
_entity_poly.pdbx_seq_one_letter_code
_entity_poly.pdbx_strand_id
1 'polypeptide(L)'
;MTPSLRLPTLVALLTAVGCQTAPVAPDRVTVAAQLLPRFGQTLPDRTTAGQFALPPGVAIDDGLTEDEALAVALWNNAAFQELLADLGVARGDLIQAGLLPNPEVGYFFAATDKPFKYVLDFPLESLWLRPIRVKAAANEAARVADRLAQAGLDLMRDVRLAYADVLLAQERLAVAKKTVALRTENRKFVEKLRDNDDSSVQEAATARILALQADQDAARAAFDVPLAEERLRNLLGLGAIRGPLPLDPPPLPPTTELPVDQLTAEALATRPDATAAAKAVAAAEERVRLANLGWVRLLGIFDATSGRSAGHEFGPAFRVTLPIFNRNQGGIARAEAELERAVRNRQTVANQIVLDVQRAYLQYRQAAAELDALKTKVRPEVEAALDLARKGYQTGNDSIFLVLENTRQLLDNYLREAVLTGDLRRAWAELERSVGRRLTSAGSPTSPIRVVEPPKPATVPPQPVSATPPTPPRNAP
;
A
#
# COMPACT_ATOMS: atom_id res chain seq x y z
N MET A 1 63.72 -17.08 26.11
CA MET A 1 62.71 -16.05 26.38
C MET A 1 61.64 -16.19 25.32
N THR A 2 60.60 -16.94 25.63
CA THR A 2 59.42 -17.12 24.72
C THR A 2 58.38 -16.06 25.09
N PRO A 3 57.89 -15.28 24.13
CA PRO A 3 56.82 -14.35 24.41
C PRO A 3 55.53 -15.12 24.63
N SER A 4 55.05 -15.17 25.85
CA SER A 4 53.72 -15.66 26.20
C SER A 4 52.68 -14.69 25.61
N LEU A 5 52.19 -14.97 24.42
CA LEU A 5 51.05 -14.29 23.86
C LEU A 5 49.85 -14.56 24.78
N ARG A 6 49.46 -13.54 25.56
CA ARG A 6 48.45 -13.73 26.60
C ARG A 6 47.10 -13.99 25.95
N LEU A 7 46.50 -15.14 26.25
CA LEU A 7 45.15 -15.57 25.82
C LEU A 7 44.08 -14.46 25.87
N PRO A 8 44.09 -13.51 26.82
CA PRO A 8 43.15 -12.41 26.88
C PRO A 8 43.25 -11.42 25.71
N THR A 9 44.40 -11.24 25.07
CA THR A 9 44.57 -10.35 23.92
C THR A 9 43.97 -10.96 22.63
N LEU A 10 44.01 -12.27 22.50
CA LEU A 10 43.38 -12.96 21.36
C LEU A 10 41.85 -12.95 21.46
N VAL A 11 41.30 -13.12 22.68
CA VAL A 11 39.85 -13.03 22.93
C VAL A 11 39.35 -11.61 22.73
N ALA A 12 40.09 -10.58 23.14
CA ALA A 12 39.73 -9.17 22.93
C ALA A 12 39.77 -8.77 21.44
N LEU A 13 40.66 -9.35 20.62
CA LEU A 13 40.67 -9.10 19.18
C LEU A 13 39.47 -9.77 18.47
N LEU A 14 39.08 -10.98 18.90
CA LEU A 14 37.92 -11.69 18.37
C LEU A 14 36.60 -11.02 18.69
N THR A 15 36.46 -10.37 19.85
CA THR A 15 35.25 -9.62 20.22
C THR A 15 35.15 -8.26 19.50
N ALA A 16 36.27 -7.64 19.15
CA ALA A 16 36.28 -6.37 18.42
C ALA A 16 35.87 -6.48 16.94
N VAL A 17 36.08 -7.63 16.31
CA VAL A 17 35.71 -7.90 14.91
C VAL A 17 34.19 -8.18 14.76
N GLY A 18 33.51 -8.56 15.84
CA GLY A 18 32.08 -8.88 15.82
C GLY A 18 31.12 -7.69 15.74
N CYS A 19 31.58 -6.47 16.00
CA CYS A 19 30.74 -5.28 16.12
C CYS A 19 30.71 -4.38 14.87
N GLN A 20 30.81 -4.89 13.66
CA GLN A 20 30.38 -4.08 12.51
C GLN A 20 28.84 -4.04 12.51
N THR A 21 28.31 -2.85 12.78
CA THR A 21 26.87 -2.59 12.71
C THR A 21 26.35 -3.04 11.36
N ALA A 22 25.41 -3.98 11.37
CA ALA A 22 24.66 -4.33 10.15
C ALA A 22 24.00 -3.03 9.61
N PRO A 23 23.91 -2.85 8.28
CA PRO A 23 23.18 -1.73 7.72
C PRO A 23 21.76 -1.70 8.33
N VAL A 24 21.27 -0.48 8.59
CA VAL A 24 19.94 -0.29 9.16
C VAL A 24 18.93 -0.92 8.21
N ALA A 25 18.21 -1.92 8.69
CA ALA A 25 17.16 -2.55 7.89
C ALA A 25 16.00 -1.57 7.71
N PRO A 26 15.39 -1.51 6.51
CA PRO A 26 14.18 -0.74 6.31
C PRO A 26 13.07 -1.22 7.26
N ASP A 27 12.31 -0.26 7.76
CA ASP A 27 11.21 -0.46 8.70
C ASP A 27 9.93 0.25 8.21
N ARG A 28 8.90 0.26 9.03
CA ARG A 28 7.65 0.99 8.73
C ARG A 28 7.87 2.48 8.51
N VAL A 29 8.82 3.09 9.23
CA VAL A 29 9.18 4.51 9.07
C VAL A 29 9.74 4.77 7.67
N THR A 30 10.54 3.82 7.15
CA THR A 30 11.08 3.89 5.78
C THR A 30 9.96 3.89 4.72
N VAL A 31 8.95 3.04 4.88
CA VAL A 31 7.79 3.00 3.97
C VAL A 31 6.95 4.28 4.14
N ALA A 32 6.69 4.71 5.38
CA ALA A 32 5.96 5.95 5.66
C ALA A 32 6.66 7.18 5.05
N ALA A 33 7.99 7.25 5.15
CA ALA A 33 8.79 8.32 4.54
C ALA A 33 8.68 8.36 3.00
N GLN A 34 8.33 7.25 2.34
CA GLN A 34 8.06 7.22 0.92
C GLN A 34 6.62 7.65 0.58
N LEU A 35 5.65 7.34 1.44
CA LEU A 35 4.23 7.67 1.22
C LEU A 35 3.92 9.13 1.57
N LEU A 36 4.53 9.66 2.63
CA LEU A 36 4.27 11.00 3.13
C LEU A 36 4.45 12.11 2.08
N PRO A 37 5.59 12.22 1.35
CA PRO A 37 5.77 13.28 0.35
C PRO A 37 4.89 13.12 -0.88
N ARG A 38 4.35 11.91 -1.11
CA ARG A 38 3.55 11.57 -2.30
C ARG A 38 2.07 11.85 -2.10
N PHE A 39 1.55 11.53 -0.91
CA PHE A 39 0.11 11.58 -0.60
C PHE A 39 -0.21 12.22 0.75
N GLY A 40 0.78 12.70 1.51
CA GLY A 40 0.56 13.32 2.82
C GLY A 40 0.18 12.31 3.91
N GLN A 41 0.31 11.00 3.67
CA GLN A 41 -0.15 9.96 4.57
C GLN A 41 0.99 9.35 5.39
N THR A 42 0.70 8.99 6.64
CA THR A 42 1.63 8.33 7.57
C THR A 42 1.16 6.93 7.92
N LEU A 43 2.10 6.11 8.40
CA LEU A 43 1.81 4.77 8.91
C LEU A 43 1.94 4.75 10.43
N PRO A 44 1.17 3.91 11.14
CA PRO A 44 1.37 3.69 12.56
C PRO A 44 2.65 2.90 12.81
N ASP A 45 3.30 3.14 13.95
CA ASP A 45 4.50 2.40 14.35
C ASP A 45 4.21 0.89 14.50
N ARG A 46 3.09 0.56 15.11
CA ARG A 46 2.56 -0.80 15.26
C ARG A 46 1.04 -0.80 15.32
N THR A 47 0.44 -1.84 14.76
CA THR A 47 -0.97 -2.19 14.96
C THR A 47 -1.05 -3.57 15.58
N THR A 48 -1.99 -3.75 16.50
CA THR A 48 -2.29 -5.09 17.05
C THR A 48 -3.32 -5.76 16.15
N ALA A 49 -3.06 -7.00 15.74
CA ALA A 49 -3.98 -7.74 14.90
C ALA A 49 -5.37 -7.82 15.54
N GLY A 50 -6.41 -7.51 14.76
CA GLY A 50 -7.80 -7.51 15.20
C GLY A 50 -8.23 -6.26 16.00
N GLN A 51 -7.36 -5.30 16.25
CA GLN A 51 -7.71 -4.01 16.85
C GLN A 51 -7.80 -2.93 15.78
N PHE A 52 -8.93 -2.21 15.81
CA PHE A 52 -9.12 -1.03 14.98
C PHE A 52 -8.55 0.20 15.69
N ALA A 53 -7.80 1.03 14.97
CA ALA A 53 -7.24 2.26 15.48
C ALA A 53 -7.53 3.42 14.51
N LEU A 54 -8.04 4.53 15.04
CA LEU A 54 -8.21 5.75 14.25
C LEU A 54 -6.90 6.54 14.20
N PRO A 55 -6.52 7.05 13.01
CA PRO A 55 -5.44 8.03 12.91
C PRO A 55 -5.77 9.28 13.74
N PRO A 56 -4.74 9.96 14.30
CA PRO A 56 -4.96 11.18 15.07
C PRO A 56 -5.71 12.25 14.27
N GLY A 57 -6.80 12.79 14.85
CA GLY A 57 -7.61 13.84 14.24
C GLY A 57 -8.68 13.35 13.25
N VAL A 58 -8.84 12.04 13.07
CA VAL A 58 -9.90 11.46 12.23
C VAL A 58 -11.10 11.08 13.08
N ALA A 59 -12.29 11.52 12.69
CA ALA A 59 -13.59 11.08 13.21
C ALA A 59 -14.40 10.48 12.06
N ILE A 60 -15.22 9.47 12.35
CA ILE A 60 -16.04 8.81 11.31
C ILE A 60 -17.43 9.42 11.26
N ASP A 61 -17.90 10.00 12.36
CA ASP A 61 -19.29 10.42 12.53
C ASP A 61 -19.61 11.81 11.95
N ASP A 62 -18.60 12.64 11.71
CA ASP A 62 -18.74 14.02 11.21
C ASP A 62 -18.64 14.15 9.68
N GLY A 63 -18.45 13.04 8.99
CA GLY A 63 -18.30 12.99 7.53
C GLY A 63 -16.85 12.68 7.11
N LEU A 64 -16.63 11.44 6.74
CA LEU A 64 -15.29 10.95 6.35
C LEU A 64 -14.87 11.59 5.03
N THR A 65 -13.80 12.37 5.04
CA THR A 65 -13.17 12.89 3.83
C THR A 65 -12.39 11.81 3.09
N GLU A 66 -12.07 12.00 1.82
CA GLU A 66 -11.25 11.06 1.04
C GLU A 66 -9.87 10.84 1.69
N ASP A 67 -9.24 11.91 2.21
CA ASP A 67 -7.92 11.85 2.85
C ASP A 67 -7.93 11.07 4.16
N GLU A 68 -8.96 11.26 4.96
CA GLU A 68 -9.16 10.49 6.19
C GLU A 68 -9.43 9.01 5.89
N ALA A 69 -10.21 8.72 4.84
CA ALA A 69 -10.42 7.36 4.38
C ALA A 69 -9.11 6.67 3.99
N LEU A 70 -8.22 7.37 3.28
CA LEU A 70 -6.88 6.86 2.95
C LEU A 70 -6.05 6.57 4.21
N ALA A 71 -6.05 7.50 5.19
CA ALA A 71 -5.35 7.31 6.45
C ALA A 71 -5.88 6.09 7.22
N VAL A 72 -7.21 5.98 7.37
CA VAL A 72 -7.86 4.85 8.04
C VAL A 72 -7.51 3.52 7.38
N ALA A 73 -7.54 3.46 6.04
CA ALA A 73 -7.19 2.25 5.30
C ALA A 73 -5.73 1.82 5.52
N LEU A 74 -4.77 2.74 5.41
CA LEU A 74 -3.35 2.45 5.64
C LEU A 74 -3.08 1.94 7.07
N TRP A 75 -3.89 2.36 8.04
CA TRP A 75 -3.77 1.95 9.44
C TRP A 75 -4.43 0.59 9.72
N ASN A 76 -5.54 0.26 9.07
CA ASN A 76 -6.42 -0.84 9.50
C ASN A 76 -6.64 -1.92 8.43
N ASN A 77 -6.27 -1.69 7.16
CA ASN A 77 -6.44 -2.70 6.13
C ASN A 77 -5.60 -3.95 6.44
N ALA A 78 -6.27 -5.08 6.71
CA ALA A 78 -5.61 -6.30 7.16
C ALA A 78 -4.58 -6.83 6.14
N ALA A 79 -4.91 -6.81 4.84
CA ALA A 79 -4.02 -7.29 3.79
C ALA A 79 -2.76 -6.40 3.67
N PHE A 80 -2.90 -5.09 3.81
CA PHE A 80 -1.74 -4.19 3.81
C PHE A 80 -0.88 -4.37 5.07
N GLN A 81 -1.49 -4.56 6.25
CA GLN A 81 -0.76 -4.83 7.49
C GLN A 81 -0.03 -6.19 7.45
N GLU A 82 -0.62 -7.21 6.80
CA GLU A 82 0.04 -8.49 6.51
C GLU A 82 1.28 -8.28 5.64
N LEU A 83 1.15 -7.55 4.52
CA LEU A 83 2.29 -7.22 3.66
C LEU A 83 3.40 -6.45 4.40
N LEU A 84 3.05 -5.56 5.33
CA LEU A 84 4.04 -4.83 6.14
C LEU A 84 4.85 -5.76 7.08
N ALA A 85 4.35 -6.95 7.38
CA ALA A 85 5.11 -7.94 8.15
C ALA A 85 6.34 -8.49 7.37
N ASP A 86 6.32 -8.44 6.03
CA ASP A 86 7.46 -8.82 5.19
C ASP A 86 8.71 -8.00 5.49
N LEU A 87 8.57 -6.77 6.02
CA LEU A 87 9.72 -5.99 6.51
C LEU A 87 10.45 -6.70 7.65
N GLY A 88 9.71 -7.36 8.54
CA GLY A 88 10.27 -8.16 9.63
C GLY A 88 11.06 -9.36 9.10
N VAL A 89 10.53 -10.03 8.06
CA VAL A 89 11.21 -11.15 7.38
C VAL A 89 12.51 -10.66 6.72
N ALA A 90 12.42 -9.61 5.91
CA ALA A 90 13.58 -9.03 5.22
C ALA A 90 14.66 -8.52 6.21
N ARG A 91 14.23 -7.98 7.36
CA ARG A 91 15.15 -7.62 8.46
C ARG A 91 15.83 -8.84 9.05
N GLY A 92 15.10 -9.93 9.29
CA GLY A 92 15.66 -11.20 9.76
C GLY A 92 16.72 -11.73 8.81
N ASP A 93 16.43 -11.74 7.52
CA ASP A 93 17.38 -12.17 6.46
C ASP A 93 18.64 -11.30 6.42
N LEU A 94 18.48 -9.96 6.58
CA LEU A 94 19.62 -9.05 6.63
C LEU A 94 20.49 -9.28 7.87
N ILE A 95 19.88 -9.48 9.04
CA ILE A 95 20.59 -9.84 10.27
C ILE A 95 21.36 -11.16 10.04
N GLN A 96 20.69 -12.18 9.53
CA GLN A 96 21.29 -13.50 9.26
C GLN A 96 22.46 -13.40 8.27
N ALA A 97 22.33 -12.61 7.21
CA ALA A 97 23.41 -12.36 6.26
C ALA A 97 24.63 -11.69 6.91
N GLY A 98 24.40 -10.90 7.96
CA GLY A 98 25.44 -10.22 8.72
C GLY A 98 26.17 -11.08 9.77
N LEU A 99 25.61 -12.23 10.12
CA LEU A 99 26.23 -13.10 11.11
C LEU A 99 27.40 -13.89 10.51
N LEU A 100 28.45 -14.06 11.33
CA LEU A 100 29.48 -15.04 11.06
C LEU A 100 28.99 -16.42 11.52
N PRO A 101 29.37 -17.51 10.82
CA PRO A 101 29.10 -18.85 11.32
C PRO A 101 29.78 -19.05 12.68
N ASN A 102 29.14 -19.82 13.55
CA ASN A 102 29.76 -20.18 14.82
C ASN A 102 30.98 -21.10 14.59
N PRO A 103 32.03 -20.91 15.40
CA PRO A 103 33.12 -21.88 15.39
C PRO A 103 32.63 -23.24 15.91
N GLU A 104 33.12 -24.31 15.29
CA GLU A 104 32.80 -25.66 15.68
C GLU A 104 33.91 -26.20 16.60
N VAL A 105 33.52 -26.77 17.75
CA VAL A 105 34.48 -27.41 18.69
C VAL A 105 34.34 -28.91 18.62
N GLY A 106 35.39 -29.60 18.16
CA GLY A 106 35.51 -31.03 18.18
C GLY A 106 36.32 -31.50 19.39
N TYR A 107 35.81 -32.48 20.13
CA TYR A 107 36.52 -33.16 21.21
C TYR A 107 36.64 -34.63 20.90
N PHE A 108 37.89 -35.12 20.85
CA PHE A 108 38.20 -36.55 20.62
C PHE A 108 38.67 -37.14 21.92
N PHE A 109 37.94 -38.14 22.42
CA PHE A 109 38.29 -38.84 23.65
C PHE A 109 39.54 -39.65 23.45
N ALA A 110 40.38 -39.75 24.51
CA ALA A 110 41.54 -40.61 24.51
C ALA A 110 41.11 -42.09 24.39
N ALA A 111 41.73 -42.82 23.48
CA ALA A 111 41.66 -44.26 23.41
C ALA A 111 43.08 -44.79 23.69
N THR A 112 43.21 -46.11 23.87
CA THR A 112 44.43 -46.82 24.41
C THR A 112 45.79 -46.26 23.96
N ASP A 113 45.87 -45.77 22.69
CA ASP A 113 47.13 -45.23 22.11
C ASP A 113 46.94 -43.81 21.51
N LYS A 114 45.77 -43.22 21.67
CA LYS A 114 45.45 -41.86 21.14
C LYS A 114 45.29 -40.86 22.26
N PRO A 115 46.00 -39.71 22.21
CA PRO A 115 45.81 -38.63 23.18
C PRO A 115 44.46 -37.94 23.02
N PHE A 116 44.06 -37.19 24.03
CA PHE A 116 42.95 -36.25 23.90
C PHE A 116 43.25 -35.20 22.83
N LYS A 117 42.28 -34.90 21.98
CA LYS A 117 42.41 -33.87 20.96
C LYS A 117 41.20 -32.92 20.98
N TYR A 118 41.52 -31.64 21.03
CA TYR A 118 40.54 -30.55 20.85
C TYR A 118 40.79 -29.93 19.48
N VAL A 119 39.73 -29.65 18.75
CA VAL A 119 39.78 -28.97 17.46
C VAL A 119 38.78 -27.84 17.48
N LEU A 120 39.24 -26.66 17.11
CA LEU A 120 38.38 -25.48 16.90
C LEU A 120 38.43 -25.16 15.41
N ASP A 121 37.33 -25.32 14.73
CA ASP A 121 37.17 -25.06 13.30
C ASP A 121 36.43 -23.73 13.10
N PHE A 122 36.97 -22.87 12.25
CA PHE A 122 36.35 -21.57 11.90
C PHE A 122 36.40 -21.38 10.38
N PRO A 123 35.23 -21.15 9.69
CA PRO A 123 35.18 -20.92 8.24
C PRO A 123 35.65 -19.50 7.90
N LEU A 124 36.96 -19.41 7.54
CA LEU A 124 37.60 -18.13 7.23
C LEU A 124 37.01 -17.43 6.00
N GLU A 125 36.52 -18.23 5.04
CA GLU A 125 35.86 -17.70 3.84
C GLU A 125 34.64 -16.80 4.18
N SER A 126 34.03 -16.99 5.31
CA SER A 126 32.91 -16.16 5.77
C SER A 126 33.31 -14.70 5.96
N LEU A 127 34.59 -14.39 6.22
CA LEU A 127 35.07 -13.02 6.42
C LEU A 127 34.99 -12.17 5.15
N TRP A 128 35.34 -12.72 3.99
CA TRP A 128 35.25 -11.99 2.73
C TRP A 128 33.92 -12.18 1.99
N LEU A 129 33.16 -13.25 2.27
CA LEU A 129 31.85 -13.47 1.70
C LEU A 129 30.75 -12.69 2.43
N ARG A 130 30.93 -12.38 3.72
CA ARG A 130 29.98 -11.62 4.55
C ARG A 130 29.58 -10.28 3.93
N PRO A 131 30.49 -9.38 3.53
CA PRO A 131 30.11 -8.08 2.96
C PRO A 131 29.26 -8.23 1.68
N ILE A 132 29.51 -9.24 0.85
CA ILE A 132 28.73 -9.52 -0.36
C ILE A 132 27.33 -10.02 0.02
N ARG A 133 27.22 -10.95 0.98
CA ARG A 133 25.93 -11.43 1.50
C ARG A 133 25.10 -10.30 2.09
N VAL A 134 25.72 -9.46 2.92
CA VAL A 134 25.06 -8.31 3.54
C VAL A 134 24.56 -7.33 2.49
N LYS A 135 25.36 -7.04 1.45
CA LYS A 135 24.97 -6.14 0.39
C LYS A 135 23.81 -6.68 -0.46
N ALA A 136 23.83 -7.98 -0.77
CA ALA A 136 22.74 -8.65 -1.45
C ALA A 136 21.44 -8.59 -0.62
N ALA A 137 21.52 -8.91 0.68
CA ALA A 137 20.38 -8.87 1.59
C ALA A 137 19.86 -7.43 1.84
N ALA A 138 20.76 -6.44 1.90
CA ALA A 138 20.37 -5.03 2.04
C ALA A 138 19.60 -4.52 0.82
N ASN A 139 20.06 -4.86 -0.40
CA ASN A 139 19.34 -4.53 -1.62
C ASN A 139 17.97 -5.24 -1.68
N GLU A 140 17.90 -6.49 -1.23
CA GLU A 140 16.65 -7.23 -1.16
C GLU A 140 15.68 -6.62 -0.15
N ALA A 141 16.13 -6.26 1.04
CA ALA A 141 15.32 -5.59 2.05
C ALA A 141 14.79 -4.22 1.55
N ALA A 142 15.66 -3.45 0.88
CA ALA A 142 15.26 -2.20 0.27
C ALA A 142 14.25 -2.38 -0.88
N ARG A 143 14.37 -3.47 -1.66
CA ARG A 143 13.38 -3.87 -2.68
C ARG A 143 12.03 -4.17 -2.06
N VAL A 144 12.01 -4.89 -0.93
CA VAL A 144 10.78 -5.18 -0.18
C VAL A 144 10.12 -3.88 0.28
N ALA A 145 10.87 -2.93 0.85
CA ALA A 145 10.32 -1.64 1.29
C ALA A 145 9.68 -0.86 0.12
N ASP A 146 10.33 -0.81 -1.04
CA ASP A 146 9.77 -0.13 -2.21
C ASP A 146 8.50 -0.84 -2.73
N ARG A 147 8.50 -2.18 -2.73
CA ARG A 147 7.30 -2.95 -3.10
C ARG A 147 6.13 -2.66 -2.17
N LEU A 148 6.39 -2.51 -0.88
CA LEU A 148 5.38 -2.17 0.11
C LEU A 148 4.88 -0.73 -0.05
N ALA A 149 5.76 0.21 -0.40
CA ALA A 149 5.33 1.55 -0.76
C ALA A 149 4.40 1.54 -1.99
N GLN A 150 4.71 0.72 -3.00
CA GLN A 150 3.82 0.54 -4.16
C GLN A 150 2.48 -0.08 -3.75
N ALA A 151 2.47 -1.10 -2.89
CA ALA A 151 1.24 -1.69 -2.37
C ALA A 151 0.39 -0.67 -1.59
N GLY A 152 1.03 0.26 -0.87
CA GLY A 152 0.35 1.39 -0.24
C GLY A 152 -0.31 2.32 -1.27
N LEU A 153 0.35 2.63 -2.38
CA LEU A 153 -0.23 3.41 -3.48
C LEU A 153 -1.43 2.70 -4.13
N ASP A 154 -1.32 1.38 -4.31
CA ASP A 154 -2.40 0.57 -4.88
C ASP A 154 -3.61 0.53 -3.93
N LEU A 155 -3.41 0.36 -2.62
CA LEU A 155 -4.47 0.44 -1.62
C LEU A 155 -5.16 1.82 -1.63
N MET A 156 -4.37 2.90 -1.68
CA MET A 156 -4.93 4.26 -1.74
C MET A 156 -5.79 4.47 -2.98
N ARG A 157 -5.36 3.97 -4.14
CA ARG A 157 -6.20 3.95 -5.35
C ARG A 157 -7.51 3.19 -5.11
N ASP A 158 -7.45 1.99 -4.57
CA ASP A 158 -8.62 1.13 -4.37
C ASP A 158 -9.63 1.78 -3.42
N VAL A 159 -9.15 2.43 -2.36
CA VAL A 159 -10.00 3.22 -1.45
C VAL A 159 -10.68 4.38 -2.17
N ARG A 160 -9.95 5.13 -3.01
CA ARG A 160 -10.51 6.26 -3.77
C ARG A 160 -11.55 5.80 -4.80
N LEU A 161 -11.30 4.66 -5.45
CA LEU A 161 -12.28 4.06 -6.36
C LEU A 161 -13.55 3.66 -5.61
N ALA A 162 -13.42 2.98 -4.47
CA ALA A 162 -14.56 2.59 -3.66
C ALA A 162 -15.30 3.82 -3.06
N TYR A 163 -14.57 4.85 -2.67
CA TYR A 163 -15.14 6.12 -2.22
C TYR A 163 -15.96 6.79 -3.32
N ALA A 164 -15.42 6.88 -4.54
CA ALA A 164 -16.13 7.39 -5.71
C ALA A 164 -17.37 6.54 -6.07
N ASP A 165 -17.30 5.23 -5.87
CA ASP A 165 -18.44 4.32 -6.09
C ASP A 165 -19.58 4.56 -5.09
N VAL A 166 -19.27 4.84 -3.81
CA VAL A 166 -20.30 5.22 -2.81
C VAL A 166 -20.96 6.55 -3.20
N LEU A 167 -20.17 7.57 -3.56
CA LEU A 167 -20.71 8.86 -4.01
C LEU A 167 -21.61 8.69 -5.26
N LEU A 168 -21.18 7.88 -6.22
CA LEU A 168 -21.98 7.58 -7.40
C LEU A 168 -23.30 6.87 -7.04
N ALA A 169 -23.27 5.92 -6.11
CA ALA A 169 -24.49 5.23 -5.66
C ALA A 169 -25.45 6.21 -4.97
N GLN A 170 -24.95 7.12 -4.14
CA GLN A 170 -25.75 8.17 -3.50
C GLN A 170 -26.36 9.15 -4.53
N GLU A 171 -25.58 9.59 -5.52
CA GLU A 171 -26.04 10.43 -6.61
C GLU A 171 -27.13 9.74 -7.46
N ARG A 172 -26.94 8.46 -7.79
CA ARG A 172 -27.95 7.64 -8.52
C ARG A 172 -29.24 7.50 -7.72
N LEU A 173 -29.16 7.28 -6.41
CA LEU A 173 -30.34 7.24 -5.55
C LEU A 173 -31.06 8.59 -5.52
N ALA A 174 -30.34 9.71 -5.46
CA ALA A 174 -30.93 11.04 -5.50
C ALA A 174 -31.67 11.30 -6.84
N VAL A 175 -31.07 10.90 -7.97
CA VAL A 175 -31.70 10.97 -9.29
C VAL A 175 -32.93 10.07 -9.36
N ALA A 176 -32.84 8.83 -8.86
CA ALA A 176 -33.97 7.89 -8.83
C ALA A 176 -35.16 8.43 -8.02
N LYS A 177 -34.91 9.00 -6.84
CA LYS A 177 -35.94 9.66 -6.02
C LYS A 177 -36.61 10.85 -6.75
N LYS A 178 -35.79 11.66 -7.44
CA LYS A 178 -36.27 12.76 -8.28
C LYS A 178 -37.14 12.23 -9.44
N THR A 179 -36.74 11.13 -10.02
CA THR A 179 -37.49 10.43 -11.08
C THR A 179 -38.86 9.96 -10.56
N VAL A 180 -38.90 9.32 -9.40
CA VAL A 180 -40.19 8.91 -8.75
C VAL A 180 -41.10 10.09 -8.56
N ALA A 181 -40.60 11.21 -8.02
CA ALA A 181 -41.40 12.42 -7.81
C ALA A 181 -42.02 12.93 -9.12
N LEU A 182 -41.21 13.08 -10.18
CA LEU A 182 -41.66 13.57 -11.48
C LEU A 182 -42.64 12.59 -12.18
N ARG A 183 -42.37 11.29 -12.12
CA ARG A 183 -43.26 10.27 -12.70
C ARG A 183 -44.59 10.20 -11.96
N THR A 184 -44.56 10.35 -10.63
CA THR A 184 -45.81 10.40 -9.83
C THR A 184 -46.64 11.63 -10.13
N GLU A 185 -46.00 12.80 -10.29
CA GLU A 185 -46.68 14.03 -10.73
C GLU A 185 -47.29 13.86 -12.11
N ASN A 186 -46.53 13.37 -13.09
CA ASN A 186 -47.03 13.10 -14.43
C ASN A 186 -48.20 12.11 -14.44
N ARG A 187 -48.15 11.06 -13.65
CA ARG A 187 -49.26 10.10 -13.51
C ARG A 187 -50.51 10.81 -13.00
N LYS A 188 -50.43 11.57 -11.90
CA LYS A 188 -51.57 12.31 -11.35
C LYS A 188 -52.16 13.29 -12.35
N PHE A 189 -51.32 13.94 -13.13
CA PHE A 189 -51.73 14.87 -14.16
C PHE A 189 -52.50 14.17 -15.29
N VAL A 190 -51.98 13.07 -15.84
CA VAL A 190 -52.65 12.31 -16.91
C VAL A 190 -53.95 11.65 -16.42
N GLU A 191 -53.98 11.15 -15.14
CA GLU A 191 -55.20 10.61 -14.53
C GLU A 191 -56.29 11.71 -14.43
N LYS A 192 -55.93 12.95 -14.06
CA LYS A 192 -56.85 14.07 -14.02
C LYS A 192 -57.40 14.47 -15.42
N LEU A 193 -56.53 14.43 -16.44
CA LEU A 193 -56.98 14.65 -17.83
C LEU A 193 -57.96 13.57 -18.30
N ARG A 194 -57.70 12.30 -17.95
CA ARG A 194 -58.59 11.19 -18.27
C ARG A 194 -59.98 11.39 -17.64
N ASP A 195 -60.00 11.86 -16.37
CA ASP A 195 -61.28 12.08 -15.64
C ASP A 195 -62.11 13.24 -16.28
N ASN A 196 -61.48 14.10 -17.10
CA ASN A 196 -62.12 15.11 -17.91
C ASN A 196 -62.36 14.72 -19.39
N ASP A 197 -62.12 13.43 -19.75
CA ASP A 197 -62.15 12.90 -21.12
C ASP A 197 -61.09 13.50 -22.08
N ASP A 198 -60.06 14.21 -21.56
CA ASP A 198 -59.00 14.84 -22.33
C ASP A 198 -57.77 13.89 -22.54
N SER A 199 -57.82 12.65 -22.02
CA SER A 199 -56.75 11.65 -22.16
C SER A 199 -57.33 10.23 -22.28
N SER A 200 -56.63 9.35 -23.04
CA SER A 200 -57.04 7.97 -23.25
C SER A 200 -56.75 7.08 -22.03
N VAL A 201 -57.50 5.98 -21.89
CA VAL A 201 -57.24 4.93 -20.87
C VAL A 201 -55.84 4.35 -21.04
N GLN A 202 -55.33 4.25 -22.26
CA GLN A 202 -54.02 3.74 -22.58
C GLN A 202 -52.90 4.68 -22.09
N GLU A 203 -53.05 6.01 -22.24
CA GLU A 203 -52.08 6.99 -21.74
C GLU A 203 -52.01 6.95 -20.22
N ALA A 204 -53.17 6.90 -19.55
CA ALA A 204 -53.22 6.78 -18.09
C ALA A 204 -52.56 5.46 -17.59
N ALA A 205 -52.77 4.35 -18.29
CA ALA A 205 -52.13 3.08 -17.99
C ALA A 205 -50.62 3.16 -18.18
N THR A 206 -50.14 3.78 -19.26
CA THR A 206 -48.71 3.99 -19.54
C THR A 206 -48.06 4.87 -18.44
N ALA A 207 -48.69 5.99 -18.07
CA ALA A 207 -48.17 6.87 -17.00
C ALA A 207 -48.06 6.12 -15.66
N ARG A 208 -49.02 5.23 -15.37
CA ARG A 208 -49.01 4.40 -14.15
C ARG A 208 -47.86 3.36 -14.18
N ILE A 209 -47.65 2.70 -15.30
CA ILE A 209 -46.54 1.73 -15.49
C ILE A 209 -45.22 2.45 -15.29
N LEU A 210 -44.98 3.62 -15.90
CA LEU A 210 -43.77 4.41 -15.76
C LEU A 210 -43.50 4.86 -14.31
N ALA A 211 -44.54 5.18 -13.56
CA ALA A 211 -44.40 5.52 -12.13
C ALA A 211 -43.99 4.31 -11.31
N LEU A 212 -44.58 3.13 -11.54
CA LEU A 212 -44.22 1.89 -10.83
C LEU A 212 -42.80 1.42 -11.18
N GLN A 213 -42.36 1.59 -12.42
CA GLN A 213 -40.98 1.31 -12.82
C GLN A 213 -40.00 2.23 -12.10
N ALA A 214 -40.30 3.53 -11.98
CA ALA A 214 -39.47 4.46 -11.24
C ALA A 214 -39.37 4.10 -9.74
N ASP A 215 -40.47 3.66 -9.11
CA ASP A 215 -40.47 3.17 -7.74
C ASP A 215 -39.55 1.95 -7.58
N GLN A 216 -39.61 1.00 -8.52
CA GLN A 216 -38.74 -0.19 -8.53
C GLN A 216 -37.27 0.21 -8.69
N ASP A 217 -36.95 1.12 -9.60
CA ASP A 217 -35.58 1.61 -9.83
C ASP A 217 -35.02 2.33 -8.60
N ALA A 218 -35.85 3.14 -7.92
CA ALA A 218 -35.46 3.81 -6.70
C ALA A 218 -35.24 2.82 -5.53
N ALA A 219 -36.08 1.79 -5.42
CA ALA A 219 -35.88 0.73 -4.44
C ALA A 219 -34.57 -0.01 -4.69
N ARG A 220 -34.24 -0.32 -5.94
CA ARG A 220 -32.94 -0.93 -6.30
C ARG A 220 -31.77 -0.01 -5.93
N ALA A 221 -31.80 1.25 -6.34
CA ALA A 221 -30.76 2.22 -6.03
C ALA A 221 -30.56 2.42 -4.52
N ALA A 222 -31.61 2.24 -3.71
CA ALA A 222 -31.52 2.29 -2.25
C ALA A 222 -30.67 1.15 -1.67
N PHE A 223 -30.59 -0.01 -2.32
CA PHE A 223 -29.72 -1.11 -1.93
C PHE A 223 -28.29 -0.99 -2.50
N ASP A 224 -28.10 -0.26 -3.61
CA ASP A 224 -26.78 -0.06 -4.18
C ASP A 224 -25.87 0.76 -3.25
N VAL A 225 -26.43 1.70 -2.46
CA VAL A 225 -25.67 2.52 -1.52
C VAL A 225 -25.00 1.66 -0.41
N PRO A 226 -25.71 0.88 0.40
CA PRO A 226 -25.08 0.06 1.41
C PRO A 226 -24.15 -1.01 0.83
N LEU A 227 -24.39 -1.50 -0.38
CA LEU A 227 -23.45 -2.42 -1.05
C LEU A 227 -22.12 -1.75 -1.38
N ALA A 228 -22.15 -0.51 -1.87
CA ALA A 228 -20.93 0.27 -2.12
C ALA A 228 -20.22 0.62 -0.80
N GLU A 229 -20.97 1.00 0.24
CA GLU A 229 -20.43 1.27 1.58
C GLU A 229 -19.72 0.04 2.17
N GLU A 230 -20.28 -1.17 2.06
CA GLU A 230 -19.65 -2.38 2.58
C GLU A 230 -18.31 -2.67 1.89
N ARG A 231 -18.19 -2.38 0.58
CA ARG A 231 -16.91 -2.50 -0.12
C ARG A 231 -15.89 -1.51 0.44
N LEU A 232 -16.28 -0.25 0.65
CA LEU A 232 -15.41 0.75 1.25
C LEU A 232 -15.02 0.37 2.68
N ARG A 233 -15.97 -0.08 3.52
CA ARG A 233 -15.71 -0.55 4.89
C ARG A 233 -14.67 -1.66 4.93
N ASN A 234 -14.75 -2.60 4.01
CA ASN A 234 -13.76 -3.69 3.92
C ASN A 234 -12.35 -3.16 3.65
N LEU A 235 -12.21 -2.20 2.73
CA LEU A 235 -10.91 -1.57 2.45
C LEU A 235 -10.40 -0.74 3.63
N LEU A 236 -11.29 -0.08 4.37
CA LEU A 236 -10.96 0.70 5.57
C LEU A 236 -10.65 -0.17 6.79
N GLY A 237 -10.85 -1.50 6.71
CA GLY A 237 -10.73 -2.37 7.87
C GLY A 237 -11.84 -2.22 8.92
N LEU A 238 -12.99 -1.63 8.54
CA LEU A 238 -14.14 -1.35 9.40
C LEU A 238 -15.14 -2.52 9.50
N GLY A 239 -14.75 -3.74 9.15
CA GLY A 239 -15.67 -4.88 9.02
C GLY A 239 -16.54 -5.19 10.25
N ALA A 240 -16.11 -4.81 11.44
CA ALA A 240 -16.86 -4.98 12.69
C ALA A 240 -17.73 -3.76 13.06
N ILE A 241 -17.50 -2.60 12.42
CA ILE A 241 -18.19 -1.34 12.74
C ILE A 241 -19.38 -1.20 11.80
N ARG A 242 -20.60 -1.20 12.36
CA ARG A 242 -21.86 -1.05 11.64
C ARG A 242 -22.43 0.35 11.88
N GLY A 243 -23.24 0.84 10.96
CA GLY A 243 -23.87 2.13 11.04
C GLY A 243 -23.71 2.92 9.73
N PRO A 244 -24.30 4.11 9.60
CA PRO A 244 -24.10 4.94 8.42
C PRO A 244 -22.63 5.35 8.29
N LEU A 245 -22.15 5.49 7.07
CA LEU A 245 -20.82 5.98 6.75
C LEU A 245 -20.98 7.32 6.01
N PRO A 246 -21.16 8.44 6.73
CA PRO A 246 -21.28 9.74 6.08
C PRO A 246 -19.96 10.07 5.37
N LEU A 247 -20.05 10.51 4.12
CA LEU A 247 -18.90 10.93 3.31
C LEU A 247 -18.97 12.41 3.02
N ASP A 248 -17.83 13.09 3.10
CA ASP A 248 -17.67 14.48 2.64
C ASP A 248 -17.06 14.49 1.23
N PRO A 249 -17.85 14.79 0.17
CA PRO A 249 -17.39 14.66 -1.19
C PRO A 249 -16.29 15.68 -1.52
N PRO A 250 -15.13 15.23 -2.04
CA PRO A 250 -14.07 16.14 -2.45
C PRO A 250 -14.52 16.96 -3.68
N PRO A 251 -13.92 18.14 -3.92
CA PRO A 251 -14.14 18.90 -5.15
C PRO A 251 -13.82 18.03 -6.38
N LEU A 252 -14.47 18.35 -7.51
CA LEU A 252 -14.19 17.64 -8.75
C LEU A 252 -12.73 17.86 -9.20
N PRO A 253 -12.10 16.82 -9.76
CA PRO A 253 -10.79 16.97 -10.38
C PRO A 253 -10.79 18.08 -11.44
N PRO A 254 -9.65 18.77 -11.62
CA PRO A 254 -9.51 19.76 -12.68
C PRO A 254 -9.68 19.11 -14.05
N THR A 255 -10.18 19.88 -15.04
CA THR A 255 -10.33 19.38 -16.41
C THR A 255 -9.22 19.88 -17.35
N THR A 256 -8.14 20.41 -16.80
CA THR A 256 -7.01 20.98 -17.54
C THR A 256 -6.13 19.92 -18.20
N GLU A 257 -5.48 20.31 -19.29
CA GLU A 257 -4.44 19.45 -19.92
C GLU A 257 -3.20 19.34 -19.03
N LEU A 258 -2.70 18.11 -18.91
CA LEU A 258 -1.51 17.81 -18.14
C LEU A 258 -0.35 17.43 -19.10
N PRO A 259 0.91 17.73 -18.77
CA PRO A 259 2.06 17.39 -19.61
C PRO A 259 2.40 15.88 -19.44
N VAL A 260 1.71 15.02 -20.18
CA VAL A 260 1.78 13.55 -20.01
C VAL A 260 3.20 12.98 -20.17
N ASP A 261 4.02 13.56 -21.07
CA ASP A 261 5.40 13.10 -21.27
C ASP A 261 6.27 13.38 -20.03
N GLN A 262 6.07 14.53 -19.37
CA GLN A 262 6.76 14.84 -18.12
C GLN A 262 6.30 13.92 -16.99
N LEU A 263 5.00 13.66 -16.88
CA LEU A 263 4.43 12.73 -15.90
C LEU A 263 4.97 11.31 -16.11
N THR A 264 5.12 10.88 -17.37
CA THR A 264 5.69 9.57 -17.71
C THR A 264 7.17 9.48 -17.32
N ALA A 265 7.96 10.51 -17.63
CA ALA A 265 9.36 10.55 -17.24
C ALA A 265 9.53 10.57 -15.71
N GLU A 266 8.71 11.33 -15.01
CA GLU A 266 8.67 11.37 -13.55
C GLU A 266 8.31 10.02 -12.95
N ALA A 267 7.26 9.36 -13.45
CA ALA A 267 6.84 8.04 -13.02
C ALA A 267 7.95 7.00 -13.15
N LEU A 268 8.63 6.96 -14.29
CA LEU A 268 9.78 6.08 -14.53
C LEU A 268 10.93 6.30 -13.55
N ALA A 269 11.16 7.55 -13.13
CA ALA A 269 12.23 7.90 -12.21
C ALA A 269 11.88 7.68 -10.74
N THR A 270 10.62 7.84 -10.36
CA THR A 270 10.22 7.97 -8.94
C THR A 270 9.29 6.90 -8.41
N ARG A 271 8.60 6.14 -9.27
CA ARG A 271 7.66 5.11 -8.80
C ARG A 271 8.38 4.02 -7.99
N PRO A 272 7.78 3.56 -6.88
CA PRO A 272 8.39 2.55 -6.03
C PRO A 272 8.63 1.20 -6.74
N ASP A 273 7.77 0.80 -7.67
CA ASP A 273 7.97 -0.43 -8.45
C ASP A 273 9.18 -0.35 -9.41
N ALA A 274 9.45 0.81 -9.98
CA ALA A 274 10.65 1.04 -10.79
C ALA A 274 11.93 0.94 -9.95
N THR A 275 11.93 1.57 -8.76
CA THR A 275 13.07 1.51 -7.83
C THR A 275 13.24 0.10 -7.24
N ALA A 276 12.15 -0.61 -6.95
CA ALA A 276 12.19 -2.01 -6.53
C ALA A 276 12.82 -2.91 -7.60
N ALA A 277 12.45 -2.73 -8.87
CA ALA A 277 13.03 -3.49 -9.97
C ALA A 277 14.54 -3.21 -10.14
N ALA A 278 14.98 -1.97 -9.96
CA ALA A 278 16.41 -1.62 -9.99
C ALA A 278 17.18 -2.26 -8.83
N LYS A 279 16.61 -2.28 -7.61
CA LYS A 279 17.20 -2.95 -6.43
C LYS A 279 17.23 -4.48 -6.59
N ALA A 280 16.25 -5.07 -7.29
CA ALA A 280 16.26 -6.49 -7.63
C ALA A 280 17.46 -6.85 -8.52
N VAL A 281 17.79 -6.02 -9.51
CA VAL A 281 18.98 -6.19 -10.33
C VAL A 281 20.25 -6.11 -9.48
N ALA A 282 20.39 -5.07 -8.65
CA ALA A 282 21.54 -4.90 -7.76
C ALA A 282 21.71 -6.07 -6.77
N ALA A 283 20.61 -6.63 -6.24
CA ALA A 283 20.66 -7.82 -5.39
C ALA A 283 21.13 -9.06 -6.18
N ALA A 284 20.65 -9.24 -7.41
CA ALA A 284 21.07 -10.37 -8.27
C ALA A 284 22.54 -10.28 -8.67
N GLU A 285 23.08 -9.07 -8.96
CA GLU A 285 24.50 -8.86 -9.23
C GLU A 285 25.37 -9.32 -8.06
N GLU A 286 24.98 -8.98 -6.82
CA GLU A 286 25.75 -9.43 -5.64
C GLU A 286 25.62 -10.96 -5.43
N ARG A 287 24.48 -11.57 -5.81
CA ARG A 287 24.34 -13.05 -5.80
C ARG A 287 25.24 -13.73 -6.82
N VAL A 288 25.41 -13.14 -8.02
CA VAL A 288 26.40 -13.62 -9.02
C VAL A 288 27.81 -13.54 -8.45
N ARG A 289 28.19 -12.43 -7.82
CA ARG A 289 29.50 -12.30 -7.14
C ARG A 289 29.69 -13.35 -6.06
N LEU A 290 28.65 -13.58 -5.24
CA LEU A 290 28.67 -14.59 -4.19
C LEU A 290 28.85 -15.99 -4.78
N ALA A 291 28.13 -16.33 -5.86
CA ALA A 291 28.24 -17.63 -6.53
C ALA A 291 29.64 -17.86 -7.12
N ASN A 292 30.26 -16.79 -7.69
CA ASN A 292 31.61 -16.82 -8.25
C ASN A 292 32.73 -16.96 -7.21
N LEU A 293 32.50 -16.55 -5.96
CA LEU A 293 33.45 -16.62 -4.86
C LEU A 293 33.14 -17.73 -3.88
N GLY A 294 31.94 -18.25 -3.86
CA GLY A 294 31.45 -19.22 -2.85
C GLY A 294 31.99 -20.62 -2.96
N TRP A 295 32.73 -20.95 -4.05
CA TRP A 295 33.41 -22.24 -4.18
C TRP A 295 34.73 -22.28 -3.42
N VAL A 296 35.32 -21.13 -3.05
CA VAL A 296 36.54 -21.06 -2.24
C VAL A 296 36.16 -21.33 -0.79
N ARG A 297 36.49 -22.50 -0.28
CA ARG A 297 36.30 -22.86 1.13
C ARG A 297 37.63 -22.91 1.82
N LEU A 298 37.81 -22.08 2.83
CA LEU A 298 39.01 -22.00 3.66
C LEU A 298 38.62 -22.13 5.13
N LEU A 299 38.96 -23.26 5.74
CA LEU A 299 38.71 -23.51 7.14
C LEU A 299 39.98 -23.26 7.93
N GLY A 300 39.95 -22.34 8.89
CA GLY A 300 40.98 -22.18 9.90
C GLY A 300 40.76 -23.20 11.01
N ILE A 301 41.81 -23.91 11.36
CA ILE A 301 41.78 -24.98 12.36
C ILE A 301 42.77 -24.60 13.46
N PHE A 302 42.34 -24.66 14.70
CA PHE A 302 43.23 -24.62 15.84
C PHE A 302 43.07 -25.91 16.59
N ASP A 303 44.15 -26.72 16.63
CA ASP A 303 44.13 -27.98 17.36
C ASP A 303 45.02 -27.95 18.61
N ALA A 304 44.58 -28.68 19.61
CA ALA A 304 45.32 -28.89 20.84
C ALA A 304 45.29 -30.36 21.19
N THR A 305 46.45 -30.96 21.32
CA THR A 305 46.63 -32.35 21.65
C THR A 305 47.34 -32.48 23.01
N SER A 306 46.84 -33.35 23.89
CA SER A 306 47.46 -33.64 25.18
C SER A 306 47.93 -35.07 25.19
N GLY A 307 49.26 -35.29 25.14
CA GLY A 307 49.90 -36.60 25.21
C GLY A 307 50.43 -36.95 26.60
N ARG A 308 50.45 -38.23 26.97
CA ARG A 308 50.96 -38.71 28.30
C ARG A 308 52.42 -38.40 28.57
N SER A 309 53.25 -38.21 27.55
CA SER A 309 54.70 -38.01 27.67
C SER A 309 55.24 -36.69 27.09
N ALA A 310 54.48 -35.96 26.27
CA ALA A 310 54.98 -34.79 25.52
C ALA A 310 54.36 -33.44 25.93
N GLY A 311 53.48 -33.42 26.93
CA GLY A 311 52.79 -32.18 27.32
C GLY A 311 51.64 -31.80 26.37
N HIS A 312 51.30 -30.51 26.37
CA HIS A 312 50.25 -29.96 25.50
C HIS A 312 50.88 -29.36 24.24
N GLU A 313 50.48 -29.85 23.08
CA GLU A 313 50.87 -29.29 21.79
C GLU A 313 49.69 -28.48 21.22
N PHE A 314 50.00 -27.26 20.77
CA PHE A 314 49.02 -26.36 20.15
C PHE A 314 49.50 -26.02 18.75
N GLY A 315 48.63 -26.20 17.75
CA GLY A 315 48.97 -25.92 16.37
C GLY A 315 47.84 -25.20 15.60
N PRO A 316 48.17 -24.08 14.91
CA PRO A 316 47.28 -23.56 13.88
C PRO A 316 47.42 -24.36 12.60
N ALA A 317 46.30 -24.70 11.97
CA ALA A 317 46.25 -25.36 10.69
C ALA A 317 45.17 -24.71 9.80
N PHE A 318 45.18 -25.06 8.53
CA PHE A 318 44.10 -24.66 7.62
C PHE A 318 43.75 -25.82 6.70
N ARG A 319 42.50 -25.85 6.29
CA ARG A 319 41.99 -26.83 5.32
C ARG A 319 41.39 -26.08 4.14
N VAL A 320 41.86 -26.40 2.94
CA VAL A 320 41.35 -25.84 1.69
C VAL A 320 40.67 -26.94 0.91
N THR A 321 39.48 -26.71 0.42
CA THR A 321 38.83 -27.61 -0.52
C THR A 321 39.34 -27.33 -1.92
N LEU A 322 39.97 -28.31 -2.56
CA LEU A 322 40.46 -28.19 -3.93
C LEU A 322 39.29 -28.37 -4.92
N PRO A 323 38.86 -27.33 -5.68
CA PRO A 323 37.73 -27.39 -6.58
C PRO A 323 38.10 -27.98 -7.94
N ILE A 324 38.46 -29.30 -7.95
CA ILE A 324 38.89 -29.99 -9.17
C ILE A 324 37.70 -30.28 -10.07
N PHE A 325 36.61 -30.81 -9.50
CA PHE A 325 35.43 -31.26 -10.23
C PHE A 325 34.25 -30.24 -10.11
N ASN A 326 34.03 -29.71 -8.93
CA ASN A 326 32.93 -28.80 -8.65
C ASN A 326 33.47 -27.40 -8.28
N ARG A 327 33.30 -26.46 -9.19
CA ARG A 327 33.62 -25.04 -9.04
C ARG A 327 32.36 -24.21 -8.90
N ASN A 328 31.24 -24.79 -8.45
CA ASN A 328 29.93 -24.18 -8.36
C ASN A 328 29.33 -23.74 -9.73
N GLN A 329 29.68 -24.45 -10.83
CA GLN A 329 29.25 -24.08 -12.19
C GLN A 329 27.73 -23.96 -12.29
N GLY A 330 26.97 -24.88 -11.66
CA GLY A 330 25.53 -24.85 -11.62
C GLY A 330 24.97 -23.65 -10.82
N GLY A 331 25.61 -23.32 -9.69
CA GLY A 331 25.25 -22.16 -8.89
C GLY A 331 25.52 -20.83 -9.61
N ILE A 332 26.64 -20.75 -10.33
CA ILE A 332 27.00 -19.58 -11.15
C ILE A 332 25.99 -19.42 -12.29
N ALA A 333 25.74 -20.46 -13.08
CA ALA A 333 24.79 -20.43 -14.19
C ALA A 333 23.37 -20.03 -13.73
N ARG A 334 22.95 -20.55 -12.57
CA ARG A 334 21.66 -20.16 -11.95
C ARG A 334 21.64 -18.69 -11.58
N ALA A 335 22.67 -18.18 -10.91
CA ALA A 335 22.73 -16.78 -10.47
C ALA A 335 22.76 -15.82 -11.68
N GLU A 336 23.48 -16.18 -12.75
CA GLU A 336 23.50 -15.43 -14.03
C GLU A 336 22.11 -15.39 -14.68
N ALA A 337 21.41 -16.53 -14.73
CA ALA A 337 20.04 -16.58 -15.26
C ALA A 337 19.04 -15.77 -14.39
N GLU A 338 19.22 -15.77 -13.05
CA GLU A 338 18.43 -14.93 -12.14
C GLU A 338 18.72 -13.44 -12.37
N LEU A 339 19.96 -13.05 -12.64
CA LEU A 339 20.33 -11.68 -13.02
C LEU A 339 19.68 -11.28 -14.34
N GLU A 340 19.78 -12.11 -15.38
CA GLU A 340 19.11 -11.84 -16.66
C GLU A 340 17.60 -11.67 -16.46
N ARG A 341 16.96 -12.55 -15.69
CA ARG A 341 15.54 -12.42 -15.36
C ARG A 341 15.23 -11.10 -14.67
N ALA A 342 16.05 -10.64 -13.72
CA ALA A 342 15.86 -9.36 -13.02
C ALA A 342 15.98 -8.17 -13.98
N VAL A 343 16.95 -8.19 -14.91
CA VAL A 343 17.13 -7.15 -15.95
C VAL A 343 15.91 -7.12 -16.86
N ARG A 344 15.43 -8.27 -17.35
CA ARG A 344 14.22 -8.36 -18.19
C ARG A 344 12.98 -7.87 -17.46
N ASN A 345 12.83 -8.26 -16.17
CA ASN A 345 11.72 -7.77 -15.35
C ASN A 345 11.75 -6.24 -15.17
N ARG A 346 12.91 -5.62 -14.98
CA ARG A 346 13.05 -4.16 -14.93
C ARG A 346 12.54 -3.51 -16.22
N GLN A 347 12.84 -4.09 -17.39
CA GLN A 347 12.32 -3.59 -18.66
C GLN A 347 10.79 -3.74 -18.75
N THR A 348 10.26 -4.88 -18.31
CA THR A 348 8.80 -5.11 -18.27
C THR A 348 8.10 -4.09 -17.37
N VAL A 349 8.64 -3.82 -16.18
CA VAL A 349 8.09 -2.81 -15.26
C VAL A 349 8.13 -1.43 -15.89
N ALA A 350 9.23 -1.04 -16.54
CA ALA A 350 9.33 0.24 -17.23
C ALA A 350 8.28 0.40 -18.33
N ASN A 351 8.07 -0.63 -19.16
CA ASN A 351 7.05 -0.63 -20.21
C ASN A 351 5.64 -0.55 -19.61
N GLN A 352 5.40 -1.24 -18.49
CA GLN A 352 4.11 -1.21 -17.79
C GLN A 352 3.82 0.17 -17.21
N ILE A 353 4.82 0.87 -16.65
CA ILE A 353 4.69 2.24 -16.15
C ILE A 353 4.26 3.18 -17.26
N VAL A 354 4.91 3.11 -18.42
CA VAL A 354 4.55 3.94 -19.58
C VAL A 354 3.09 3.68 -19.98
N LEU A 355 2.72 2.41 -20.10
CA LEU A 355 1.36 2.03 -20.44
C LEU A 355 0.34 2.53 -19.41
N ASP A 356 0.62 2.35 -18.10
CA ASP A 356 -0.26 2.77 -17.01
C ASP A 356 -0.53 4.28 -17.08
N VAL A 357 0.52 5.11 -17.21
CA VAL A 357 0.40 6.57 -17.26
C VAL A 357 -0.37 7.01 -18.50
N GLN A 358 -0.02 6.50 -19.66
CA GLN A 358 -0.66 6.87 -20.94
C GLN A 358 -2.16 6.47 -20.93
N ARG A 359 -2.46 5.25 -20.50
CA ARG A 359 -3.83 4.76 -20.40
C ARG A 359 -4.67 5.58 -19.42
N ALA A 360 -4.15 5.82 -18.20
CA ALA A 360 -4.85 6.58 -17.18
C ALA A 360 -5.08 8.03 -17.62
N TYR A 361 -4.10 8.64 -18.29
CA TYR A 361 -4.25 10.00 -18.84
C TYR A 361 -5.34 10.06 -19.92
N LEU A 362 -5.38 9.10 -20.85
CA LEU A 362 -6.41 9.07 -21.89
C LEU A 362 -7.81 8.85 -21.29
N GLN A 363 -7.94 7.99 -20.29
CA GLN A 363 -9.21 7.78 -19.58
C GLN A 363 -9.66 9.05 -18.84
N TYR A 364 -8.74 9.74 -18.18
CA TYR A 364 -9.02 11.03 -17.55
C TYR A 364 -9.48 12.08 -18.58
N ARG A 365 -8.77 12.24 -19.69
CA ARG A 365 -9.13 13.17 -20.77
C ARG A 365 -10.47 12.84 -21.38
N GLN A 366 -10.79 11.57 -21.58
CA GLN A 366 -12.09 11.15 -22.08
C GLN A 366 -13.20 11.54 -21.11
N ALA A 367 -13.07 11.17 -19.82
CA ALA A 367 -14.10 11.46 -18.82
C ALA A 367 -14.32 12.97 -18.65
N ALA A 368 -13.23 13.76 -18.64
CA ALA A 368 -13.29 15.21 -18.56
C ALA A 368 -14.03 15.82 -19.77
N ALA A 369 -13.69 15.41 -20.99
CA ALA A 369 -14.30 15.91 -22.22
C ALA A 369 -15.78 15.53 -22.34
N GLU A 370 -16.14 14.29 -21.97
CA GLU A 370 -17.54 13.85 -21.98
C GLU A 370 -18.39 14.61 -20.95
N LEU A 371 -17.88 14.80 -19.74
CA LEU A 371 -18.58 15.56 -18.70
C LEU A 371 -18.76 17.02 -19.09
N ASP A 372 -17.72 17.65 -19.65
CA ASP A 372 -17.80 19.03 -20.14
C ASP A 372 -18.82 19.18 -21.27
N ALA A 373 -18.76 18.31 -22.27
CA ALA A 373 -19.74 18.32 -23.36
C ALA A 373 -21.18 18.11 -22.88
N LEU A 374 -21.38 17.22 -21.91
CA LEU A 374 -22.69 17.00 -21.31
C LEU A 374 -23.23 18.26 -20.63
N LYS A 375 -22.39 18.92 -19.81
CA LYS A 375 -22.78 20.10 -19.02
C LYS A 375 -22.96 21.34 -19.87
N THR A 376 -22.08 21.57 -20.85
CA THR A 376 -22.02 22.81 -21.61
C THR A 376 -22.86 22.80 -22.89
N LYS A 377 -23.08 21.62 -23.48
CA LYS A 377 -23.79 21.51 -24.77
C LYS A 377 -25.12 20.75 -24.65
N VAL A 378 -25.10 19.53 -24.09
CA VAL A 378 -26.27 18.63 -24.13
C VAL A 378 -27.36 19.09 -23.15
N ARG A 379 -26.97 19.37 -21.90
CA ARG A 379 -27.94 19.73 -20.87
C ARG A 379 -28.76 20.98 -21.19
N PRO A 380 -28.16 22.11 -21.63
CA PRO A 380 -28.94 23.31 -21.98
C PRO A 380 -29.98 23.06 -23.07
N GLU A 381 -29.64 22.24 -24.08
CA GLU A 381 -30.57 21.92 -25.17
C GLU A 381 -31.74 21.04 -24.69
N VAL A 382 -31.45 20.06 -23.81
CA VAL A 382 -32.51 19.21 -23.23
C VAL A 382 -33.45 20.03 -22.32
N GLU A 383 -32.90 20.94 -21.52
CA GLU A 383 -33.72 21.84 -20.68
C GLU A 383 -34.56 22.78 -21.53
N ALA A 384 -33.99 23.37 -22.59
CA ALA A 384 -34.72 24.24 -23.54
C ALA A 384 -35.83 23.47 -24.28
N ALA A 385 -35.54 22.24 -24.74
CA ALA A 385 -36.52 21.39 -25.40
C ALA A 385 -37.71 21.04 -24.48
N LEU A 386 -37.42 20.75 -23.19
CA LEU A 386 -38.48 20.49 -22.21
C LEU A 386 -39.36 21.75 -21.97
N ASP A 387 -38.75 22.93 -21.86
CA ASP A 387 -39.47 24.19 -21.66
C ASP A 387 -40.37 24.55 -22.88
N LEU A 388 -39.87 24.29 -24.10
CA LEU A 388 -40.66 24.46 -25.32
C LEU A 388 -41.85 23.49 -25.36
N ALA A 389 -41.60 22.20 -25.07
CA ALA A 389 -42.66 21.20 -25.04
C ALA A 389 -43.74 21.50 -23.99
N ARG A 390 -43.35 21.99 -22.80
CA ARG A 390 -44.31 22.45 -21.77
C ARG A 390 -45.18 23.64 -22.24
N LYS A 391 -44.57 24.64 -22.88
CA LYS A 391 -45.26 25.79 -23.43
C LYS A 391 -46.20 25.37 -24.57
N GLY A 392 -45.73 24.53 -25.52
CA GLY A 392 -46.57 24.04 -26.62
C GLY A 392 -47.78 23.26 -26.13
N TYR A 393 -47.59 22.43 -25.10
CA TYR A 393 -48.67 21.69 -24.45
C TYR A 393 -49.69 22.66 -23.78
N GLN A 394 -49.22 23.67 -23.04
CA GLN A 394 -50.10 24.69 -22.40
C GLN A 394 -50.94 25.50 -23.41
N THR A 395 -50.43 25.72 -24.62
CA THR A 395 -51.12 26.39 -25.71
C THR A 395 -51.97 25.46 -26.58
N GLY A 396 -52.00 24.18 -26.29
CA GLY A 396 -52.76 23.17 -27.07
C GLY A 396 -52.11 22.78 -28.39
N ASN A 397 -50.88 23.23 -28.68
CA ASN A 397 -50.17 22.95 -29.92
C ASN A 397 -49.39 21.63 -29.91
N ASP A 398 -48.96 21.16 -28.73
CA ASP A 398 -48.15 19.96 -28.58
C ASP A 398 -48.86 18.90 -27.74
N SER A 399 -48.53 17.62 -28.00
CA SER A 399 -49.02 16.49 -27.23
C SER A 399 -48.30 16.38 -25.88
N ILE A 400 -49.03 15.95 -24.85
CA ILE A 400 -48.45 15.57 -23.55
C ILE A 400 -47.30 14.56 -23.67
N PHE A 401 -47.37 13.71 -24.69
CA PHE A 401 -46.31 12.72 -24.98
C PHE A 401 -44.95 13.39 -25.20
N LEU A 402 -44.90 14.55 -25.86
CA LEU A 402 -43.65 15.28 -26.08
C LEU A 402 -43.07 15.79 -24.75
N VAL A 403 -43.90 16.27 -23.80
CA VAL A 403 -43.44 16.66 -22.45
C VAL A 403 -42.91 15.47 -21.68
N LEU A 404 -43.57 14.31 -21.76
CA LEU A 404 -43.12 13.07 -21.09
C LEU A 404 -41.80 12.58 -21.66
N GLU A 405 -41.60 12.66 -22.97
CA GLU A 405 -40.37 12.25 -23.64
C GLU A 405 -39.19 13.18 -23.30
N ASN A 406 -39.37 14.49 -23.37
CA ASN A 406 -38.33 15.45 -22.97
C ASN A 406 -38.01 15.37 -21.47
N THR A 407 -39.00 15.06 -20.62
CA THR A 407 -38.75 14.78 -19.20
C THR A 407 -37.87 13.53 -19.02
N ARG A 408 -38.12 12.47 -19.79
CA ARG A 408 -37.31 11.26 -19.78
C ARG A 408 -35.86 11.56 -20.17
N GLN A 409 -35.68 12.34 -21.27
CA GLN A 409 -34.34 12.75 -21.70
C GLN A 409 -33.59 13.58 -20.64
N LEU A 410 -34.29 14.47 -19.95
CA LEU A 410 -33.67 15.23 -18.85
C LEU A 410 -33.24 14.33 -17.68
N LEU A 411 -34.07 13.36 -17.30
CA LEU A 411 -33.73 12.42 -16.24
C LEU A 411 -32.55 11.50 -16.63
N ASP A 412 -32.53 11.01 -17.89
CA ASP A 412 -31.41 10.25 -18.43
C ASP A 412 -30.12 11.08 -18.44
N ASN A 413 -30.22 12.40 -18.70
CA ASN A 413 -29.11 13.33 -18.66
C ASN A 413 -28.53 13.50 -17.24
N TYR A 414 -29.37 13.64 -16.20
CA TYR A 414 -28.93 13.68 -14.81
C TYR A 414 -28.23 12.38 -14.39
N LEU A 415 -28.77 11.22 -14.79
CA LEU A 415 -28.14 9.92 -14.50
C LEU A 415 -26.77 9.81 -15.19
N ARG A 416 -26.68 10.26 -16.45
CA ARG A 416 -25.42 10.25 -17.18
C ARG A 416 -24.39 11.20 -16.56
N GLU A 417 -24.82 12.37 -16.08
CA GLU A 417 -23.94 13.29 -15.36
C GLU A 417 -23.36 12.66 -14.09
N ALA A 418 -24.19 11.99 -13.29
CA ALA A 418 -23.72 11.27 -12.10
C ALA A 418 -22.66 10.19 -12.46
N VAL A 419 -22.92 9.42 -13.52
CA VAL A 419 -21.98 8.39 -14.00
C VAL A 419 -20.65 9.02 -14.44
N LEU A 420 -20.70 10.04 -15.31
CA LEU A 420 -19.49 10.72 -15.82
C LEU A 420 -18.70 11.44 -14.72
N THR A 421 -19.39 11.96 -13.71
CA THR A 421 -18.75 12.52 -12.51
C THR A 421 -17.99 11.46 -11.73
N GLY A 422 -18.59 10.29 -11.53
CA GLY A 422 -17.93 9.13 -10.93
C GLY A 422 -16.73 8.63 -11.76
N ASP A 423 -16.90 8.55 -13.10
CA ASP A 423 -15.82 8.15 -14.02
C ASP A 423 -14.64 9.11 -13.97
N LEU A 424 -14.88 10.42 -13.92
CA LEU A 424 -13.83 11.41 -13.78
C LEU A 424 -13.04 11.26 -12.46
N ARG A 425 -13.75 11.03 -11.34
CA ARG A 425 -13.10 10.79 -10.04
C ARG A 425 -12.24 9.51 -10.07
N ARG A 426 -12.76 8.42 -10.65
CA ARG A 426 -12.02 7.17 -10.79
C ARG A 426 -10.80 7.31 -11.69
N ALA A 427 -10.95 7.94 -12.85
CA ALA A 427 -9.86 8.16 -13.80
C ALA A 427 -8.76 9.05 -13.20
N TRP A 428 -9.12 10.04 -12.39
CA TRP A 428 -8.16 10.88 -11.67
C TRP A 428 -7.37 10.08 -10.62
N ALA A 429 -8.06 9.26 -9.82
CA ALA A 429 -7.39 8.40 -8.83
C ALA A 429 -6.41 7.42 -9.49
N GLU A 430 -6.79 6.84 -10.64
CA GLU A 430 -5.90 5.96 -11.40
C GLU A 430 -4.70 6.71 -12.01
N LEU A 431 -4.90 7.94 -12.48
CA LEU A 431 -3.82 8.77 -13.00
C LEU A 431 -2.80 9.12 -11.91
N GLU A 432 -3.24 9.56 -10.74
CA GLU A 432 -2.35 9.85 -9.61
C GLU A 432 -1.57 8.61 -9.15
N ARG A 433 -2.23 7.46 -9.08
CA ARG A 433 -1.56 6.17 -8.81
C ARG A 433 -0.52 5.85 -9.87
N SER A 434 -0.85 6.04 -11.16
CA SER A 434 0.03 5.73 -12.28
C SER A 434 1.28 6.62 -12.31
N VAL A 435 1.14 7.88 -11.90
CA VAL A 435 2.28 8.81 -11.73
C VAL A 435 3.05 8.55 -10.45
N GLY A 436 2.38 8.02 -9.41
CA GLY A 436 2.96 7.68 -8.11
C GLY A 436 2.95 8.83 -7.09
N ARG A 437 2.17 9.89 -7.33
CA ARG A 437 1.94 11.01 -6.39
C ARG A 437 0.62 11.71 -6.66
N ARG A 438 0.19 12.55 -5.73
CA ARG A 438 -0.90 13.50 -5.95
C ARG A 438 -0.55 14.51 -7.05
N LEU A 439 -1.54 14.73 -7.90
CA LEU A 439 -1.50 15.78 -8.90
C LEU A 439 -2.30 16.97 -8.33
N THR A 440 -1.60 17.90 -7.69
CA THR A 440 -2.25 19.12 -7.20
C THR A 440 -2.70 19.98 -8.40
N SER A 441 -3.96 20.42 -8.40
CA SER A 441 -4.34 21.56 -9.21
C SER A 441 -3.50 22.75 -8.76
N ALA A 442 -2.86 23.44 -9.70
CA ALA A 442 -2.10 24.65 -9.40
C ALA A 442 -3.00 25.62 -8.62
N GLY A 443 -2.83 25.71 -7.30
CA GLY A 443 -3.58 26.63 -6.47
C GLY A 443 -4.24 26.07 -5.20
N SER A 444 -4.31 24.76 -5.00
CA SER A 444 -4.80 24.24 -3.72
C SER A 444 -3.62 23.95 -2.79
N PRO A 445 -3.47 24.65 -1.66
CA PRO A 445 -2.54 24.22 -0.64
C PRO A 445 -3.01 22.84 -0.17
N THR A 446 -2.11 21.86 -0.19
CA THR A 446 -2.26 20.65 0.62
C THR A 446 -2.51 21.13 2.03
N SER A 447 -3.77 21.05 2.51
CA SER A 447 -4.03 21.26 3.94
C SER A 447 -3.30 20.13 4.64
N PRO A 448 -2.22 20.40 5.37
CA PRO A 448 -1.65 19.37 6.22
C PRO A 448 -2.78 18.96 7.17
N ILE A 449 -3.02 17.65 7.30
CA ILE A 449 -3.82 17.12 8.40
C ILE A 449 -3.37 17.91 9.62
N ARG A 450 -4.31 18.60 10.27
CA ARG A 450 -4.04 19.41 11.45
C ARG A 450 -3.35 18.51 12.45
N VAL A 451 -2.02 18.58 12.50
CA VAL A 451 -1.24 17.88 13.52
C VAL A 451 -1.66 18.56 14.83
N VAL A 452 -2.62 17.95 15.51
CA VAL A 452 -2.92 18.29 16.89
C VAL A 452 -1.65 17.88 17.65
N GLU A 453 -0.90 18.88 18.08
CA GLU A 453 0.27 18.65 18.94
C GLU A 453 -0.14 17.69 20.07
N PRO A 454 0.61 16.62 20.32
CA PRO A 454 0.27 15.71 21.41
C PRO A 454 0.15 16.51 22.70
N PRO A 455 -0.85 16.24 23.54
CA PRO A 455 -1.00 16.95 24.82
C PRO A 455 0.32 16.86 25.57
N LYS A 456 0.85 18.00 25.99
CA LYS A 456 2.06 18.06 26.84
C LYS A 456 1.91 17.03 27.96
N PRO A 457 2.91 16.17 28.18
CA PRO A 457 2.84 15.20 29.27
C PRO A 457 2.53 15.94 30.55
N ALA A 458 1.45 15.55 31.23
CA ALA A 458 1.06 16.09 32.51
C ALA A 458 2.27 15.93 33.43
N THR A 459 2.74 17.03 33.99
CA THR A 459 3.77 17.03 35.04
C THR A 459 3.20 16.26 36.23
N VAL A 460 3.67 15.02 36.38
CA VAL A 460 3.37 14.21 37.56
C VAL A 460 3.99 14.90 38.73
N PRO A 461 3.21 15.30 39.76
CA PRO A 461 3.78 15.85 40.98
C PRO A 461 4.68 14.81 41.65
N PRO A 462 5.82 15.21 42.26
CA PRO A 462 6.73 14.27 42.89
C PRO A 462 6.01 13.48 43.99
N GLN A 463 6.07 12.16 43.88
CA GLN A 463 5.56 11.28 44.95
C GLN A 463 6.36 11.49 46.20
N PRO A 464 5.74 11.53 47.40
CA PRO A 464 6.48 11.62 48.64
C PRO A 464 7.30 10.34 48.86
N VAL A 465 8.57 10.54 49.14
CA VAL A 465 9.55 9.49 49.48
C VAL A 465 8.99 8.65 50.63
N SER A 466 8.68 7.38 50.38
CA SER A 466 8.22 6.46 51.40
C SER A 466 9.36 6.20 52.39
N ALA A 467 9.02 6.39 53.66
CA ALA A 467 9.90 6.20 54.79
C ALA A 467 10.44 4.76 54.86
N THR A 468 11.71 4.65 55.17
CA THR A 468 12.50 3.44 55.44
C THR A 468 11.79 2.54 56.46
N PRO A 469 11.67 1.21 56.22
CA PRO A 469 11.12 0.30 57.25
C PRO A 469 12.07 0.15 58.44
N PRO A 470 11.53 0.00 59.67
CA PRO A 470 12.34 -0.12 60.89
C PRO A 470 13.06 -1.48 60.92
N THR A 471 14.30 -1.43 61.36
CA THR A 471 15.21 -2.54 61.62
C THR A 471 14.62 -3.50 62.69
N PRO A 472 14.64 -4.85 62.50
CA PRO A 472 14.19 -5.78 63.53
C PRO A 472 15.18 -5.84 64.72
N PRO A 473 14.69 -6.11 65.95
CA PRO A 473 15.55 -6.14 67.12
C PRO A 473 16.49 -7.33 67.13
N ARG A 474 17.74 -7.09 67.47
CA ARG A 474 18.77 -8.11 67.77
C ARG A 474 18.38 -8.86 69.05
N ASN A 475 18.19 -10.17 68.96
CA ASN A 475 18.17 -11.06 70.11
C ASN A 475 19.62 -11.31 70.58
N ALA A 476 19.84 -11.11 71.90
CA ALA A 476 20.94 -11.61 72.68
C ALA A 476 20.38 -12.07 74.04
N PRO A 477 21.14 -12.85 74.79
CA PRO A 477 21.88 -14.09 74.48
C PRO A 477 21.10 -15.34 74.80
#